data_5ce62aa2530ca8c367d36a2041040a69
#
_entry.id   5ce62aa2530ca8c367d36a2041040a69
#
_cell.length_a   1.000
_cell.length_b   1.000
_cell.length_c   1.000
_cell.angle_alpha   90.00
_cell.angle_beta   90.00
_cell.angle_gamma   90.00
#
_symmetry.space_group_name_H-M   'P 1'
#
loop_
_entity.id
_entity.type
_entity.pdbx_description
1 polymer ?
#
loop_
_entity_poly.entity_id
_entity_poly.type
_entity_poly.pdbx_seq_one_letter_code
_entity_poly.pdbx_strand_id
1 'polypeptide(L)'
;VKKTLILTEDRNEKSANIIATIISHTKIKEIGDTFDIKKYDNIVLIVSMENILNDFIRANGDRNIFSELLINLKVNCFDKTFKLGILFESNQISKIEQVVKMLKESVLIADDYVFINRDVANDAVLSGLELRDSLFTTYKQFDRDKLKEIIEDISINHKVMSLSSSTNDITRTTPIEYMYIDGNYYVITEGGLKFANIYINDKVSFSINDEFTTMNKVLGVQCDGIASVIDMYSEEYYKIMSTKGISKENLNNLVINLYLIKIVPKNYTILNYEFKKEGYDFYQYLSL
;
A
#
# COMPACT_ATOMS: atom_id res chain seq x y z
N VAL A 1 15.23 1.98 -4.01
CA VAL A 1 14.10 2.15 -3.08
C VAL A 1 14.34 3.39 -2.27
N LYS A 2 13.32 4.21 -2.13
CA LYS A 2 13.37 5.33 -1.20
C LYS A 2 13.45 4.79 0.23
N LYS A 3 14.37 5.34 1.00
CA LYS A 3 14.60 4.98 2.40
C LYS A 3 13.96 6.03 3.29
N THR A 4 13.22 5.59 4.29
CA THR A 4 12.54 6.46 5.23
C THR A 4 13.19 6.38 6.62
N LEU A 5 13.55 7.51 7.18
CA LEU A 5 13.94 7.63 8.58
C LEU A 5 12.69 7.94 9.41
N ILE A 6 12.42 7.13 10.42
CA ILE A 6 11.42 7.41 11.43
C ILE A 6 12.13 7.89 12.68
N LEU A 7 11.83 9.09 13.12
CA LEU A 7 12.31 9.66 14.38
C LEU A 7 11.16 9.64 15.39
N THR A 8 11.44 9.13 16.59
CA THR A 8 10.45 9.03 17.67
C THR A 8 11.09 9.34 19.01
N GLU A 9 10.29 9.64 20.02
CA GLU A 9 10.74 9.89 21.39
C GLU A 9 11.26 8.61 22.07
N ASP A 10 10.65 7.48 21.76
CA ASP A 10 11.05 6.15 22.23
C ASP A 10 11.03 5.17 21.04
N ARG A 11 12.16 4.52 20.76
CA ARG A 11 12.27 3.51 19.69
C ARG A 11 11.39 2.29 19.91
N ASN A 12 10.94 2.05 21.14
CA ASN A 12 10.02 0.98 21.49
C ASN A 12 8.54 1.40 21.38
N GLU A 13 8.24 2.66 20.99
CA GLU A 13 6.87 3.12 20.78
C GLU A 13 6.16 2.19 19.80
N LYS A 14 5.09 1.53 20.27
CA LYS A 14 4.37 0.50 19.50
C LYS A 14 3.81 1.03 18.19
N SER A 15 3.22 2.21 18.22
CA SER A 15 2.65 2.84 17.03
C SER A 15 3.72 3.17 15.98
N ALA A 16 4.88 3.67 16.40
CA ALA A 16 6.00 3.95 15.50
C ALA A 16 6.53 2.67 14.84
N ASN A 17 6.60 1.57 15.61
CA ASN A 17 7.02 0.28 15.09
C ASN A 17 6.02 -0.30 14.07
N ILE A 18 4.71 -0.22 14.35
CA ILE A 18 3.66 -0.62 13.41
C ILE A 18 3.78 0.18 12.10
N ILE A 19 3.85 1.50 12.20
CA ILE A 19 3.97 2.40 11.05
C ILE A 19 5.23 2.08 10.24
N ALA A 20 6.36 1.84 10.90
CA ALA A 20 7.61 1.47 10.23
C ALA A 20 7.48 0.19 9.39
N THR A 21 6.79 -0.82 9.89
CA THR A 21 6.58 -2.07 9.14
C THR A 21 5.67 -1.86 7.92
N ILE A 22 4.66 -0.98 8.01
CA ILE A 22 3.71 -0.69 6.93
C ILE A 22 4.38 0.13 5.81
N ILE A 23 5.16 1.17 6.16
CA ILE A 23 5.89 2.00 5.19
C ILE A 23 6.97 1.19 4.48
N SER A 24 7.59 0.24 5.14
CA SER A 24 8.74 -0.54 4.68
C SER A 24 10.00 0.30 4.36
N HIS A 25 11.17 -0.36 4.22
CA HIS A 25 12.46 0.30 3.96
C HIS A 25 12.76 1.46 4.94
N THR A 26 12.40 1.27 6.20
CA THR A 26 12.49 2.26 7.27
C THR A 26 13.66 1.96 8.22
N LYS A 27 14.13 3.01 8.89
CA LYS A 27 14.99 2.93 10.07
C LYS A 27 14.39 3.78 11.16
N ILE A 28 14.16 3.18 12.33
CA ILE A 28 13.71 3.91 13.51
C ILE A 28 14.93 4.39 14.28
N LYS A 29 14.88 5.63 14.75
CA LYS A 29 15.85 6.29 15.61
C LYS A 29 15.13 7.09 16.69
N GLU A 30 15.73 7.20 17.88
CA GLU A 30 15.24 8.14 18.88
C GLU A 30 15.67 9.57 18.56
N ILE A 31 14.87 10.50 19.00
CA ILE A 31 15.22 11.92 18.99
C ILE A 31 16.43 12.10 19.88
N GLY A 32 17.52 12.64 19.33
CA GLY A 32 18.81 12.74 20.03
C GLY A 32 19.86 11.71 19.57
N ASP A 33 19.46 10.64 18.89
CA ASP A 33 20.40 9.73 18.25
C ASP A 33 21.18 10.42 17.14
N THR A 34 22.41 9.98 16.91
CA THR A 34 23.19 10.40 15.76
C THR A 34 22.77 9.63 14.51
N PHE A 35 22.59 10.32 13.39
CA PHE A 35 22.29 9.72 12.10
C PHE A 35 22.77 10.61 10.95
N ASP A 36 23.07 9.98 9.83
CA ASP A 36 23.40 10.68 8.58
C ASP A 36 22.12 10.84 7.74
N ILE A 37 21.57 12.03 7.76
CA ILE A 37 20.30 12.35 7.10
C ILE A 37 20.36 12.20 5.58
N LYS A 38 21.55 12.30 4.98
CA LYS A 38 21.75 12.16 3.54
C LYS A 38 21.45 10.75 3.02
N LYS A 39 21.41 9.76 3.93
CA LYS A 39 21.11 8.36 3.58
C LYS A 39 19.62 8.08 3.38
N TYR A 40 18.75 9.04 3.67
CA TYR A 40 17.30 8.87 3.63
C TYR A 40 16.66 9.83 2.65
N ASP A 41 15.61 9.40 2.00
CA ASP A 41 14.83 10.17 1.03
C ASP A 41 13.64 10.86 1.72
N ASN A 42 13.05 10.19 2.70
CA ASN A 42 11.90 10.65 3.45
C ASN A 42 12.18 10.65 4.96
N ILE A 43 11.51 11.51 5.68
CA ILE A 43 11.55 11.61 7.14
C ILE A 43 10.13 11.60 7.68
N VAL A 44 9.87 10.72 8.63
CA VAL A 44 8.62 10.70 9.39
C VAL A 44 8.97 10.91 10.85
N LEU A 45 8.45 11.98 11.44
CA LEU A 45 8.61 12.28 12.85
C LEU A 45 7.35 11.85 13.59
N ILE A 46 7.48 10.96 14.58
CA ILE A 46 6.37 10.45 15.40
C ILE A 46 6.60 10.89 16.84
N VAL A 47 5.75 11.77 17.32
CA VAL A 47 5.89 12.42 18.63
C VAL A 47 4.56 12.50 19.37
N SER A 48 4.62 12.61 20.69
CA SER A 48 3.42 12.81 21.52
C SER A 48 2.86 14.23 21.34
N MET A 49 1.54 14.32 21.38
CA MET A 49 0.82 15.60 21.39
C MET A 49 1.25 16.46 22.57
N GLU A 50 1.54 15.85 23.71
CA GLU A 50 1.96 16.57 24.92
C GLU A 50 3.27 17.31 24.69
N ASN A 51 4.23 16.71 24.02
CA ASN A 51 5.50 17.39 23.70
C ASN A 51 5.32 18.53 22.72
N ILE A 52 4.45 18.40 21.72
CA ILE A 52 4.09 19.50 20.83
C ILE A 52 3.51 20.67 21.63
N LEU A 53 2.53 20.39 22.51
CA LEU A 53 1.90 21.41 23.34
C LEU A 53 2.87 22.09 24.29
N ASN A 54 3.73 21.32 24.94
CA ASN A 54 4.71 21.84 25.91
C ASN A 54 5.74 22.75 25.25
N ASP A 55 6.16 22.45 24.03
CA ASP A 55 7.12 23.25 23.27
C ASP A 55 6.58 24.63 22.86
N PHE A 56 5.31 24.67 22.48
CA PHE A 56 4.66 25.92 22.12
C PHE A 56 4.33 26.79 23.36
N ILE A 57 4.10 26.17 24.52
CA ILE A 57 3.78 26.92 25.77
C ILE A 57 5.03 27.58 26.37
N ARG A 58 6.23 27.05 26.12
CA ARG A 58 7.50 27.62 26.59
C ARG A 58 7.99 28.78 25.73
N ALA A 59 7.16 29.82 25.61
CA ALA A 59 7.50 31.06 24.91
C ALA A 59 8.66 31.90 25.56
N ASN A 60 9.37 31.33 26.53
CA ASN A 60 10.41 32.01 27.34
C ASN A 60 11.85 31.58 27.06
N GLY A 61 12.19 31.25 25.79
CA GLY A 61 13.60 31.28 25.37
C GLY A 61 14.45 30.03 25.57
N ASP A 62 14.02 29.06 26.35
CA ASP A 62 14.72 27.77 26.45
C ASP A 62 14.30 26.85 25.28
N ARG A 63 15.22 26.67 24.35
CA ARG A 63 15.05 25.68 23.25
C ARG A 63 15.10 24.28 23.82
N ASN A 64 14.07 23.49 23.58
CA ASN A 64 14.11 22.09 23.92
C ASN A 64 14.63 21.25 22.72
N ILE A 65 14.99 19.99 22.97
CA ILE A 65 15.53 19.06 21.99
C ILE A 65 14.62 18.92 20.76
N PHE A 66 13.31 19.02 20.96
CA PHE A 66 12.32 18.90 19.87
C PHE A 66 12.34 20.12 18.94
N SER A 67 12.34 21.34 19.47
CA SER A 67 12.45 22.57 18.68
C SER A 67 13.75 22.64 17.89
N GLU A 68 14.86 22.25 18.52
CA GLU A 68 16.16 22.18 17.84
C GLU A 68 16.19 21.13 16.73
N LEU A 69 15.58 19.96 16.96
CA LEU A 69 15.43 18.92 15.95
C LEU A 69 14.64 19.44 14.74
N LEU A 70 13.48 20.06 14.96
CA LEU A 70 12.64 20.59 13.90
C LEU A 70 13.37 21.64 13.07
N ILE A 71 14.10 22.55 13.71
CA ILE A 71 14.91 23.57 13.04
C ILE A 71 16.00 22.88 12.20
N ASN A 72 16.71 21.91 12.77
CA ASN A 72 17.75 21.15 12.08
C ASN A 72 17.20 20.37 10.88
N LEU A 73 16.04 19.73 11.04
CA LEU A 73 15.37 19.02 9.95
C LEU A 73 15.00 19.98 8.83
N LYS A 74 14.43 21.15 9.15
CA LYS A 74 14.05 22.14 8.15
C LYS A 74 15.24 22.71 7.39
N VAL A 75 16.34 23.01 8.08
CA VAL A 75 17.55 23.57 7.46
C VAL A 75 18.29 22.54 6.61
N ASN A 76 18.34 21.28 7.04
CA ASN A 76 19.15 20.23 6.40
C ASN A 76 18.36 19.29 5.48
N CYS A 77 17.02 19.42 5.41
CA CYS A 77 16.14 18.49 4.71
C CYS A 77 15.12 19.18 3.80
N PHE A 78 15.41 20.39 3.35
CA PHE A 78 14.52 21.16 2.46
C PHE A 78 14.24 20.44 1.12
N ASP A 79 15.09 19.49 0.75
CA ASP A 79 14.96 18.64 -0.44
C ASP A 79 14.26 17.27 -0.19
N LYS A 80 13.80 17.04 1.06
CA LYS A 80 13.23 15.77 1.48
C LYS A 80 11.77 15.89 1.84
N THR A 81 11.00 14.81 1.64
CA THR A 81 9.62 14.71 2.12
C THR A 81 9.62 14.54 3.63
N PHE A 82 8.91 15.42 4.32
CA PHE A 82 8.78 15.40 5.77
C PHE A 82 7.32 15.21 6.18
N LYS A 83 7.05 14.17 6.97
CA LYS A 83 5.72 13.84 7.50
C LYS A 83 5.72 13.82 9.02
N LEU A 84 4.57 14.11 9.63
CA LEU A 84 4.42 14.17 11.07
C LEU A 84 3.31 13.22 11.54
N GLY A 85 3.63 12.31 12.45
CA GLY A 85 2.68 11.51 13.20
C GLY A 85 2.54 12.05 14.63
N ILE A 86 1.32 12.34 15.06
CA ILE A 86 1.03 12.93 16.38
C ILE A 86 0.30 11.90 17.22
N LEU A 87 1.00 11.37 18.21
CA LEU A 87 0.47 10.40 19.17
C LEU A 87 -0.35 11.10 20.25
N PHE A 88 -1.56 10.60 20.51
CA PHE A 88 -2.42 11.11 21.56
C PHE A 88 -3.22 9.98 22.24
N GLU A 89 -3.76 10.25 23.41
CA GLU A 89 -4.68 9.38 24.14
C GLU A 89 -6.12 9.91 24.02
N SER A 90 -7.12 9.05 24.18
CA SER A 90 -8.54 9.41 24.01
C SER A 90 -8.99 10.56 24.89
N ASN A 91 -8.41 10.74 26.07
CA ASN A 91 -8.66 11.86 26.98
C ASN A 91 -8.13 13.21 26.46
N GLN A 92 -7.30 13.22 25.42
CA GLN A 92 -6.68 14.40 24.82
C GLN A 92 -7.39 14.90 23.56
N ILE A 93 -8.46 14.26 23.10
CA ILE A 93 -9.20 14.60 21.88
C ILE A 93 -9.57 16.09 21.82
N SER A 94 -9.98 16.69 22.94
CA SER A 94 -10.33 18.11 23.00
C SER A 94 -9.18 19.06 22.70
N LYS A 95 -7.93 18.60 22.70
CA LYS A 95 -6.74 19.39 22.42
C LYS A 95 -6.32 19.35 20.93
N ILE A 96 -6.93 18.49 20.13
CA ILE A 96 -6.57 18.31 18.71
C ILE A 96 -6.69 19.63 17.94
N GLU A 97 -7.80 20.34 18.11
CA GLU A 97 -8.02 21.62 17.41
C GLU A 97 -6.95 22.67 17.77
N GLN A 98 -6.52 22.69 19.03
CA GLN A 98 -5.44 23.58 19.47
C GLN A 98 -4.13 23.22 18.76
N VAL A 99 -3.78 21.93 18.69
CA VAL A 99 -2.57 21.47 18.00
C VAL A 99 -2.63 21.77 16.51
N VAL A 100 -3.77 21.53 15.85
CA VAL A 100 -3.97 21.89 14.43
C VAL A 100 -3.75 23.39 14.19
N LYS A 101 -4.30 24.25 15.07
CA LYS A 101 -4.08 25.70 14.97
C LYS A 101 -2.59 26.04 15.12
N MET A 102 -1.92 25.45 16.10
CA MET A 102 -0.49 25.67 16.33
C MET A 102 0.37 25.22 15.14
N LEU A 103 0.08 24.06 14.55
CA LEU A 103 0.78 23.59 13.36
C LEU A 103 0.59 24.52 12.16
N LYS A 104 -0.60 25.07 11.97
CA LYS A 104 -0.88 26.04 10.88
C LYS A 104 -0.18 27.38 11.08
N GLU A 105 -0.02 27.82 12.32
CA GLU A 105 0.65 29.07 12.66
C GLU A 105 2.17 28.91 12.76
N SER A 106 2.67 27.68 12.86
CA SER A 106 4.09 27.41 12.95
C SER A 106 4.77 27.52 11.58
N VAL A 107 5.98 28.02 11.57
CA VAL A 107 6.85 28.04 10.37
C VAL A 107 7.33 26.61 10.02
N LEU A 108 7.05 25.65 10.87
CA LEU A 108 7.42 24.24 10.76
C LEU A 108 6.29 23.46 10.11
N ILE A 109 6.26 23.48 8.79
CA ILE A 109 5.27 22.73 8.04
C ILE A 109 5.88 21.38 7.66
N ALA A 110 5.39 20.31 8.29
CA ALA A 110 5.44 18.99 7.66
C ALA A 110 4.61 19.06 6.36
N ASP A 111 5.02 18.37 5.33
CA ASP A 111 4.26 18.30 4.07
C ASP A 111 2.86 17.71 4.32
N ASP A 112 2.71 16.97 5.42
CA ASP A 112 1.46 16.35 5.85
C ASP A 112 1.57 15.88 7.30
N TYR A 113 0.42 15.67 7.98
CA TYR A 113 0.40 15.14 9.34
C TYR A 113 -0.80 14.22 9.57
N VAL A 114 -0.62 13.23 10.43
CA VAL A 114 -1.68 12.31 10.89
C VAL A 114 -1.75 12.30 12.41
N PHE A 115 -2.96 12.15 12.96
CA PHE A 115 -3.17 11.93 14.38
C PHE A 115 -3.33 10.44 14.66
N ILE A 116 -2.66 9.93 15.69
CA ILE A 116 -2.59 8.50 16.02
C ILE A 116 -3.07 8.32 17.46
N ASN A 117 -4.25 7.75 17.63
CA ASN A 117 -4.79 7.46 18.96
C ASN A 117 -4.19 6.17 19.52
N ARG A 118 -3.42 6.27 20.59
CA ARG A 118 -2.78 5.11 21.24
C ARG A 118 -3.78 4.12 21.84
N ASP A 119 -4.97 4.57 22.23
CA ASP A 119 -6.00 3.73 22.87
C ASP A 119 -6.83 2.94 21.85
N VAL A 120 -6.71 3.25 20.55
CA VAL A 120 -7.43 2.58 19.49
C VAL A 120 -6.52 1.59 18.76
N ALA A 121 -6.81 0.31 18.91
CA ALA A 121 -5.92 -0.78 18.48
C ALA A 121 -5.48 -0.73 17.01
N ASN A 122 -6.35 -0.25 16.12
CA ASN A 122 -6.07 -0.22 14.67
C ASN A 122 -5.64 1.15 14.16
N ASP A 123 -5.59 2.18 15.00
CA ASP A 123 -5.35 3.55 14.54
C ASP A 123 -3.93 3.72 13.97
N ALA A 124 -2.93 3.12 14.62
CA ALA A 124 -1.56 3.10 14.10
C ALA A 124 -1.44 2.39 12.73
N VAL A 125 -2.30 1.39 12.47
CA VAL A 125 -2.34 0.70 11.17
C VAL A 125 -2.93 1.62 10.11
N LEU A 126 -4.06 2.26 10.38
CA LEU A 126 -4.73 3.18 9.45
C LEU A 126 -3.84 4.38 9.13
N SER A 127 -3.24 4.98 10.17
CA SER A 127 -2.30 6.09 10.01
C SER A 127 -1.02 5.68 9.25
N GLY A 128 -0.55 4.46 9.47
CA GLY A 128 0.57 3.89 8.72
C GLY A 128 0.27 3.72 7.24
N LEU A 129 -0.94 3.29 6.88
CA LEU A 129 -1.40 3.19 5.49
C LEU A 129 -1.50 4.57 4.84
N GLU A 130 -2.08 5.55 5.53
CA GLU A 130 -2.19 6.94 5.06
C GLU A 130 -0.81 7.56 4.80
N LEU A 131 0.12 7.44 5.74
CA LEU A 131 1.49 7.90 5.59
C LEU A 131 2.20 7.21 4.42
N ARG A 132 2.04 5.89 4.29
CA ARG A 132 2.62 5.11 3.19
C ARG A 132 2.10 5.61 1.85
N ASP A 133 0.79 5.76 1.69
CA ASP A 133 0.19 6.20 0.43
C ASP A 133 0.62 7.63 0.08
N SER A 134 0.69 8.51 1.07
CA SER A 134 1.25 9.85 0.93
C SER A 134 2.72 9.85 0.49
N LEU A 135 3.54 8.94 0.99
CA LEU A 135 4.93 8.79 0.58
C LEU A 135 5.06 8.22 -0.83
N PHE A 136 4.13 7.37 -1.29
CA PHE A 136 4.14 6.87 -2.67
C PHE A 136 3.99 8.00 -3.70
N THR A 137 3.31 9.09 -3.39
CA THR A 137 3.20 10.25 -4.29
C THR A 137 4.56 10.88 -4.61
N THR A 138 5.58 10.63 -3.79
CA THR A 138 6.94 11.14 -3.98
C THR A 138 7.80 10.26 -4.90
N TYR A 139 7.32 9.06 -5.25
CA TYR A 139 8.04 8.17 -6.14
C TYR A 139 8.00 8.68 -7.58
N LYS A 140 9.13 8.54 -8.28
CA LYS A 140 9.18 8.84 -9.71
C LYS A 140 8.50 7.71 -10.47
N GLN A 141 7.26 7.94 -10.83
CA GLN A 141 6.41 6.98 -11.51
C GLN A 141 6.32 7.27 -13.01
N PHE A 142 6.04 6.23 -13.79
CA PHE A 142 5.57 6.39 -15.17
C PHE A 142 4.22 7.12 -15.17
N ASP A 143 3.88 7.72 -16.30
CA ASP A 143 2.52 8.21 -16.48
C ASP A 143 1.51 7.05 -16.48
N ARG A 144 0.23 7.40 -16.27
CA ARG A 144 -0.85 6.43 -16.10
C ARG A 144 -1.00 5.49 -17.29
N ASP A 145 -0.88 6.01 -18.51
CA ASP A 145 -1.14 5.23 -19.71
C ASP A 145 0.02 4.25 -19.95
N LYS A 146 1.26 4.69 -19.73
CA LYS A 146 2.42 3.83 -19.80
C LYS A 146 2.37 2.68 -18.76
N LEU A 147 1.91 2.97 -17.54
CA LEU A 147 1.71 1.92 -16.53
C LEU A 147 0.65 0.91 -16.94
N LYS A 148 -0.44 1.35 -17.56
CA LYS A 148 -1.46 0.44 -18.10
C LYS A 148 -0.90 -0.47 -19.18
N GLU A 149 -0.15 0.07 -20.13
CA GLU A 149 0.51 -0.74 -21.17
C GLU A 149 1.42 -1.81 -20.57
N ILE A 150 2.23 -1.44 -19.57
CA ILE A 150 3.14 -2.38 -18.88
C ILE A 150 2.36 -3.48 -18.18
N ILE A 151 1.27 -3.13 -17.47
CA ILE A 151 0.41 -4.10 -16.77
C ILE A 151 -0.26 -5.04 -17.77
N GLU A 152 -0.76 -4.49 -18.86
CA GLU A 152 -1.42 -5.26 -19.93
C GLU A 152 -0.44 -6.27 -20.56
N ASP A 153 0.77 -5.83 -20.89
CA ASP A 153 1.82 -6.70 -21.43
C ASP A 153 2.16 -7.84 -20.45
N ILE A 154 2.36 -7.53 -19.18
CA ILE A 154 2.59 -8.55 -18.15
C ILE A 154 1.42 -9.50 -18.05
N SER A 155 0.18 -8.98 -18.03
CA SER A 155 -1.04 -9.78 -17.88
C SER A 155 -1.31 -10.71 -19.05
N ILE A 156 -0.92 -10.32 -20.27
CA ILE A 156 -1.05 -11.14 -21.48
C ILE A 156 0.03 -12.23 -21.54
N ASN A 157 1.25 -11.91 -21.13
CA ASN A 157 2.40 -12.81 -21.24
C ASN A 157 2.46 -13.86 -20.13
N HIS A 158 1.82 -13.62 -18.99
CA HIS A 158 1.69 -14.60 -17.90
C HIS A 158 0.34 -15.33 -18.01
N LYS A 159 0.30 -16.55 -17.47
CA LYS A 159 -0.90 -17.41 -17.54
C LYS A 159 -1.42 -17.88 -16.19
N VAL A 160 -0.63 -17.70 -15.14
CA VAL A 160 -0.94 -18.16 -13.78
C VAL A 160 -0.84 -17.01 -12.82
N MET A 161 -1.82 -16.91 -11.93
CA MET A 161 -1.81 -15.99 -10.80
C MET A 161 -2.00 -16.75 -9.50
N SER A 162 -1.59 -16.15 -8.39
CA SER A 162 -1.99 -16.57 -7.05
C SER A 162 -3.18 -15.73 -6.60
N LEU A 163 -4.40 -16.28 -6.76
CA LEU A 163 -5.65 -15.61 -6.38
C LEU A 163 -5.94 -15.79 -4.90
N SER A 164 -6.08 -14.70 -4.18
CA SER A 164 -6.43 -14.67 -2.75
C SER A 164 -7.85 -14.16 -2.54
N SER A 165 -8.59 -14.83 -1.68
CA SER A 165 -9.92 -14.47 -1.24
C SER A 165 -10.07 -14.68 0.27
N SER A 166 -10.93 -13.91 0.93
CA SER A 166 -11.12 -14.03 2.37
C SER A 166 -12.56 -13.71 2.78
N THR A 167 -13.02 -14.37 3.83
CA THR A 167 -14.26 -14.03 4.53
C THR A 167 -14.12 -14.38 6.00
N ASN A 168 -14.58 -13.51 6.91
CA ASN A 168 -14.40 -13.66 8.34
C ASN A 168 -12.92 -14.05 8.67
N ASP A 169 -12.72 -15.20 9.33
CA ASP A 169 -11.40 -15.73 9.70
C ASP A 169 -10.82 -16.71 8.67
N ILE A 170 -11.46 -16.87 7.51
CA ILE A 170 -11.04 -17.83 6.48
C ILE A 170 -10.36 -17.09 5.34
N THR A 171 -9.07 -17.36 5.15
CA THR A 171 -8.30 -16.89 4.01
C THR A 171 -7.96 -18.05 3.09
N ARG A 172 -7.96 -17.82 1.78
CA ARG A 172 -7.59 -18.81 0.79
C ARG A 172 -6.76 -18.20 -0.32
N THR A 173 -5.60 -18.79 -0.60
CA THR A 173 -4.81 -18.47 -1.79
C THR A 173 -4.78 -19.70 -2.70
N THR A 174 -5.02 -19.48 -3.98
CA THR A 174 -5.08 -20.55 -5.00
C THR A 174 -4.23 -20.15 -6.20
N PRO A 175 -3.15 -20.90 -6.52
CA PRO A 175 -2.49 -20.79 -7.82
C PRO A 175 -3.49 -21.21 -8.90
N ILE A 176 -3.73 -20.39 -9.89
CA ILE A 176 -4.77 -20.66 -10.88
C ILE A 176 -4.45 -20.02 -12.23
N GLU A 177 -4.81 -20.73 -13.31
CA GLU A 177 -4.72 -20.18 -14.64
C GLU A 177 -5.77 -19.09 -14.86
N TYR A 178 -5.39 -18.02 -15.58
CA TYR A 178 -6.31 -16.94 -15.95
C TYR A 178 -6.19 -16.56 -17.41
N MET A 179 -7.20 -15.83 -17.88
CA MET A 179 -7.20 -15.09 -19.14
C MET A 179 -7.36 -13.62 -18.84
N TYR A 180 -6.60 -12.77 -19.53
CA TYR A 180 -6.77 -11.32 -19.49
C TYR A 180 -7.48 -10.89 -20.77
N ILE A 181 -8.68 -10.32 -20.64
CA ILE A 181 -9.56 -9.94 -21.77
C ILE A 181 -10.24 -8.61 -21.42
N ASP A 182 -10.10 -7.63 -22.29
CA ASP A 182 -10.76 -6.32 -22.18
C ASP A 182 -10.57 -5.67 -20.78
N GLY A 183 -9.33 -5.71 -20.25
CA GLY A 183 -9.00 -5.11 -18.95
C GLY A 183 -9.45 -5.92 -17.72
N ASN A 184 -10.02 -7.09 -17.89
CA ASN A 184 -10.50 -7.96 -16.81
C ASN A 184 -9.77 -9.30 -16.81
N TYR A 185 -9.73 -9.94 -15.65
CA TYR A 185 -9.17 -11.28 -15.48
C TYR A 185 -10.31 -12.30 -15.35
N TYR A 186 -10.20 -13.38 -16.10
CA TYR A 186 -11.17 -14.46 -16.08
C TYR A 186 -10.52 -15.76 -15.68
N VAL A 187 -11.16 -16.48 -14.76
CA VAL A 187 -10.70 -17.76 -14.23
C VAL A 187 -11.75 -18.82 -14.47
N ILE A 188 -11.40 -19.85 -15.23
CA ILE A 188 -12.24 -21.05 -15.41
C ILE A 188 -11.82 -22.09 -14.38
N THR A 189 -12.76 -22.66 -13.64
CA THR A 189 -12.47 -23.56 -12.54
C THR A 189 -13.64 -24.51 -12.23
N GLU A 190 -13.33 -25.66 -11.66
CA GLU A 190 -14.30 -26.70 -11.30
C GLU A 190 -15.01 -26.46 -9.96
N GLY A 191 -14.66 -25.37 -9.26
CA GLY A 191 -15.24 -25.06 -7.95
C GLY A 191 -14.18 -24.86 -6.86
N GLY A 192 -14.57 -25.13 -5.61
CA GLY A 192 -13.70 -25.11 -4.44
C GLY A 192 -13.95 -23.97 -3.47
N LEU A 193 -13.18 -23.93 -2.38
CA LEU A 193 -13.41 -23.05 -1.23
C LEU A 193 -13.33 -21.56 -1.54
N LYS A 194 -12.65 -21.15 -2.61
CA LYS A 194 -12.60 -19.76 -3.07
C LYS A 194 -14.00 -19.18 -3.34
N PHE A 195 -14.95 -20.01 -3.79
CA PHE A 195 -16.33 -19.56 -4.03
C PHE A 195 -17.06 -19.20 -2.74
N ALA A 196 -16.85 -19.96 -1.66
CA ALA A 196 -17.43 -19.63 -0.38
C ALA A 196 -17.03 -18.22 0.08
N ASN A 197 -15.75 -17.88 -0.12
CA ASN A 197 -15.25 -16.54 0.20
C ASN A 197 -15.86 -15.49 -0.74
N ILE A 198 -15.81 -15.70 -2.05
CA ILE A 198 -16.26 -14.72 -3.06
C ILE A 198 -17.76 -14.42 -2.94
N TYR A 199 -18.61 -15.41 -2.62
CA TYR A 199 -20.04 -15.17 -2.43
C TYR A 199 -20.37 -14.33 -1.20
N ILE A 200 -19.51 -14.31 -0.19
CA ILE A 200 -19.70 -13.53 1.04
C ILE A 200 -18.98 -12.18 0.96
N ASN A 201 -17.77 -12.19 0.38
CA ASN A 201 -16.90 -11.03 0.24
C ASN A 201 -16.27 -11.06 -1.16
N ASP A 202 -16.74 -10.19 -2.02
CA ASP A 202 -16.32 -10.07 -3.41
C ASP A 202 -14.93 -9.44 -3.60
N LYS A 203 -14.34 -8.91 -2.52
CA LYS A 203 -12.98 -8.34 -2.56
C LYS A 203 -11.95 -9.44 -2.62
N VAL A 204 -11.11 -9.37 -3.64
CA VAL A 204 -10.03 -10.31 -3.86
C VAL A 204 -8.72 -9.57 -4.12
N SER A 205 -7.61 -10.25 -3.90
CA SER A 205 -6.33 -9.81 -4.44
C SER A 205 -5.63 -10.95 -5.16
N PHE A 206 -4.74 -10.61 -6.07
CA PHE A 206 -3.90 -11.62 -6.72
C PHE A 206 -2.50 -11.10 -6.99
N SER A 207 -1.58 -12.03 -7.19
CA SER A 207 -0.24 -11.71 -7.67
C SER A 207 0.12 -12.47 -8.93
N ILE A 208 0.86 -11.80 -9.81
CA ILE A 208 1.54 -12.35 -10.98
C ILE A 208 3.02 -12.06 -10.79
N ASN A 209 3.87 -13.06 -10.92
CA ASN A 209 5.29 -12.87 -10.72
C ASN A 209 6.11 -13.86 -11.53
N ASP A 210 7.32 -13.44 -11.88
CA ASP A 210 8.34 -14.33 -12.38
C ASP A 210 8.94 -15.20 -11.27
N GLU A 211 9.60 -16.28 -11.64
CA GLU A 211 10.43 -17.03 -10.72
C GLU A 211 11.56 -16.13 -10.19
N PHE A 212 11.71 -16.09 -8.87
CA PHE A 212 12.78 -15.32 -8.25
C PHE A 212 14.15 -15.94 -8.55
N THR A 213 14.99 -15.19 -9.23
CA THR A 213 16.38 -15.58 -9.48
C THR A 213 17.36 -14.67 -8.76
N THR A 214 17.25 -13.36 -8.94
CA THR A 214 18.05 -12.33 -8.29
C THR A 214 17.23 -11.05 -8.13
N MET A 215 17.63 -10.18 -7.19
CA MET A 215 16.97 -8.88 -6.99
C MET A 215 16.91 -8.01 -8.26
N ASN A 216 17.91 -8.11 -9.14
CA ASN A 216 17.99 -7.33 -10.36
C ASN A 216 17.01 -7.80 -11.46
N LYS A 217 16.36 -8.93 -11.28
CA LYS A 217 15.41 -9.54 -12.22
C LYS A 217 14.03 -9.72 -11.58
N VAL A 218 13.78 -9.09 -10.45
CA VAL A 218 12.48 -9.19 -9.78
C VAL A 218 11.41 -8.52 -10.64
N LEU A 219 10.38 -9.27 -10.94
CA LEU A 219 9.11 -8.80 -11.46
C LEU A 219 7.99 -9.38 -10.59
N GLY A 220 7.12 -8.51 -10.09
CA GLY A 220 5.92 -8.89 -9.36
C GLY A 220 4.83 -7.83 -9.54
N VAL A 221 3.63 -8.27 -9.85
CA VAL A 221 2.43 -7.44 -9.89
C VAL A 221 1.49 -7.94 -8.82
N GLN A 222 1.02 -7.06 -7.97
CA GLN A 222 -0.07 -7.28 -7.03
C GLN A 222 -1.26 -6.46 -7.50
N CYS A 223 -2.45 -7.04 -7.43
CA CYS A 223 -3.68 -6.38 -7.80
C CYS A 223 -4.76 -6.62 -6.76
N ASP A 224 -5.45 -5.55 -6.36
CA ASP A 224 -6.71 -5.63 -5.64
C ASP A 224 -7.86 -5.48 -6.64
N GLY A 225 -8.91 -6.29 -6.49
CA GLY A 225 -10.02 -6.30 -7.42
C GLY A 225 -11.32 -6.76 -6.79
N ILE A 226 -12.38 -6.68 -7.60
CA ILE A 226 -13.71 -7.19 -7.27
C ILE A 226 -13.97 -8.42 -8.12
N ALA A 227 -14.27 -9.54 -7.47
CA ALA A 227 -14.61 -10.80 -8.12
C ALA A 227 -16.14 -10.97 -8.22
N SER A 228 -16.58 -11.53 -9.32
CA SER A 228 -17.96 -11.99 -9.49
C SER A 228 -17.98 -13.37 -10.13
N VAL A 229 -18.92 -14.19 -9.74
CA VAL A 229 -19.19 -15.47 -10.41
C VAL A 229 -20.14 -15.19 -11.55
N ILE A 230 -19.74 -15.52 -12.77
CA ILE A 230 -20.55 -15.31 -13.97
C ILE A 230 -21.58 -16.44 -14.07
N ASP A 231 -22.85 -16.07 -14.34
CA ASP A 231 -23.92 -17.03 -14.50
C ASP A 231 -23.62 -18.03 -15.60
N MET A 232 -23.68 -19.32 -15.27
CA MET A 232 -23.48 -20.39 -16.23
C MET A 232 -24.46 -20.25 -17.38
N TYR A 233 -23.99 -20.53 -18.56
CA TYR A 233 -24.77 -20.50 -19.81
C TYR A 233 -25.23 -19.09 -20.24
N SER A 234 -24.80 -17.99 -19.57
CA SER A 234 -24.98 -16.62 -20.05
C SER A 234 -24.17 -16.35 -21.34
N GLU A 235 -24.46 -15.26 -22.02
CA GLU A 235 -23.71 -14.85 -23.22
C GLU A 235 -22.22 -14.61 -22.90
N GLU A 236 -21.92 -13.93 -21.78
CA GLU A 236 -20.57 -13.68 -21.32
C GLU A 236 -19.84 -15.01 -21.01
N TYR A 237 -20.51 -15.93 -20.33
CA TYR A 237 -19.97 -17.25 -20.04
C TYR A 237 -19.55 -17.97 -21.32
N TYR A 238 -20.44 -18.05 -22.32
CA TYR A 238 -20.13 -18.73 -23.58
C TYR A 238 -19.05 -18.02 -24.38
N LYS A 239 -19.06 -16.68 -24.39
CA LYS A 239 -18.01 -15.88 -25.05
C LYS A 239 -16.63 -16.26 -24.49
N ILE A 240 -16.48 -16.27 -23.17
CA ILE A 240 -15.21 -16.56 -22.52
C ILE A 240 -14.80 -18.03 -22.68
N MET A 241 -15.73 -18.98 -22.54
CA MET A 241 -15.44 -20.41 -22.79
C MET A 241 -14.95 -20.65 -24.22
N SER A 242 -15.54 -19.97 -25.20
CA SER A 242 -15.13 -20.12 -26.60
C SER A 242 -13.71 -19.60 -26.87
N THR A 243 -13.24 -18.57 -26.14
CA THR A 243 -11.83 -18.11 -26.28
C THR A 243 -10.81 -19.14 -25.81
N LYS A 244 -11.22 -20.05 -24.92
CA LYS A 244 -10.44 -21.26 -24.52
C LYS A 244 -10.65 -22.46 -25.43
N GLY A 245 -11.43 -22.31 -26.50
CA GLY A 245 -11.76 -23.41 -27.42
C GLY A 245 -12.78 -24.40 -26.85
N ILE A 246 -13.52 -24.05 -25.78
CA ILE A 246 -14.53 -24.90 -25.18
C ILE A 246 -15.89 -24.55 -25.81
N SER A 247 -16.40 -25.44 -26.65
CA SER A 247 -17.70 -25.26 -27.31
C SER A 247 -18.87 -25.56 -26.36
N LYS A 248 -20.08 -25.09 -26.74
CA LYS A 248 -21.32 -25.40 -26.02
C LYS A 248 -21.57 -26.91 -25.94
N GLU A 249 -21.25 -27.63 -27.02
CA GLU A 249 -21.37 -29.08 -27.05
C GLU A 249 -20.42 -29.76 -26.07
N ASN A 250 -19.16 -29.32 -26.05
CA ASN A 250 -18.19 -29.82 -25.08
C ASN A 250 -18.63 -29.59 -23.64
N LEU A 251 -19.15 -28.39 -23.32
CA LEU A 251 -19.67 -28.07 -21.98
C LEU A 251 -20.79 -29.02 -21.56
N ASN A 252 -21.72 -29.35 -22.48
CA ASN A 252 -22.85 -30.24 -22.19
C ASN A 252 -22.40 -31.69 -21.96
N ASN A 253 -21.27 -32.10 -22.51
CA ASN A 253 -20.73 -33.45 -22.40
C ASN A 253 -19.77 -33.64 -21.21
N LEU A 254 -19.43 -32.57 -20.47
CA LEU A 254 -18.61 -32.66 -19.28
C LEU A 254 -19.38 -33.37 -18.14
N VAL A 255 -18.68 -34.20 -17.39
CA VAL A 255 -19.25 -34.86 -16.19
C VAL A 255 -19.25 -33.94 -14.97
N ILE A 256 -18.63 -32.77 -15.05
CA ILE A 256 -18.58 -31.74 -14.03
C ILE A 256 -18.85 -30.39 -14.65
N ASN A 257 -19.35 -29.44 -13.85
CA ASN A 257 -19.51 -28.06 -14.28
C ASN A 257 -18.19 -27.31 -14.26
N LEU A 258 -17.99 -26.45 -15.23
CA LEU A 258 -16.97 -25.40 -15.19
C LEU A 258 -17.64 -24.09 -14.79
N TYR A 259 -17.06 -23.42 -13.83
CA TYR A 259 -17.51 -22.11 -13.36
C TYR A 259 -16.56 -21.04 -13.85
N LEU A 260 -17.07 -19.82 -14.02
CA LEU A 260 -16.31 -18.68 -14.49
C LEU A 260 -16.32 -17.59 -13.42
N ILE A 261 -15.14 -17.17 -12.99
CA ILE A 261 -14.94 -16.01 -12.13
C ILE A 261 -14.40 -14.87 -13.00
N LYS A 262 -15.02 -13.70 -12.91
CA LYS A 262 -14.51 -12.43 -13.46
C LYS A 262 -13.93 -11.61 -12.34
N ILE A 263 -12.76 -11.03 -12.53
CA ILE A 263 -12.13 -10.11 -11.60
C ILE A 263 -11.93 -8.77 -12.31
N VAL A 264 -12.56 -7.73 -11.78
CA VAL A 264 -12.41 -6.35 -12.21
C VAL A 264 -11.32 -5.71 -11.34
N PRO A 265 -10.15 -5.39 -11.90
CA PRO A 265 -9.06 -4.79 -11.14
C PRO A 265 -9.42 -3.38 -10.66
N LYS A 266 -8.85 -2.97 -9.52
CA LYS A 266 -9.01 -1.64 -8.93
C LYS A 266 -7.68 -0.93 -8.73
N ASN A 267 -6.72 -1.60 -8.12
CA ASN A 267 -5.42 -1.04 -7.82
C ASN A 267 -4.34 -2.05 -8.19
N TYR A 268 -3.22 -1.53 -8.69
CA TYR A 268 -2.03 -2.31 -8.94
C TYR A 268 -0.84 -1.75 -8.19
N THR A 269 -0.03 -2.65 -7.66
CA THR A 269 1.32 -2.36 -7.21
C THR A 269 2.28 -3.22 -8.03
N ILE A 270 3.22 -2.58 -8.70
CA ILE A 270 4.19 -3.26 -9.57
C ILE A 270 5.57 -3.11 -8.97
N LEU A 271 6.25 -4.22 -8.81
CA LEU A 271 7.66 -4.29 -8.45
C LEU A 271 8.44 -4.78 -9.66
N ASN A 272 9.22 -3.90 -10.29
CA ASN A 272 10.10 -4.29 -11.39
C ASN A 272 11.41 -3.52 -11.32
N TYR A 273 12.50 -4.24 -11.12
CA TYR A 273 13.82 -3.63 -10.98
C TYR A 273 14.31 -2.97 -12.27
N GLU A 274 13.84 -3.41 -13.44
CA GLU A 274 14.21 -2.84 -14.75
C GLU A 274 13.82 -1.35 -14.86
N PHE A 275 12.76 -0.90 -14.16
CA PHE A 275 12.33 0.50 -14.17
C PHE A 275 13.44 1.48 -13.74
N LYS A 276 14.37 1.02 -12.91
CA LYS A 276 15.55 1.83 -12.54
C LYS A 276 16.45 2.16 -13.71
N LYS A 277 16.54 1.31 -14.72
CA LYS A 277 17.36 1.57 -15.93
C LYS A 277 16.79 2.73 -16.73
N GLU A 278 15.49 2.95 -16.65
CA GLU A 278 14.79 4.07 -17.27
C GLU A 278 14.72 5.30 -16.36
N GLY A 279 15.31 5.24 -15.16
CA GLY A 279 15.37 6.35 -14.20
C GLY A 279 14.12 6.52 -13.37
N TYR A 280 13.25 5.51 -13.29
CA TYR A 280 12.06 5.48 -12.44
C TYR A 280 12.30 4.67 -11.17
N ASP A 281 11.41 4.86 -10.18
CA ASP A 281 11.40 3.99 -9.01
C ASP A 281 10.91 2.60 -9.41
N PHE A 282 11.46 1.54 -8.81
CA PHE A 282 11.08 0.18 -9.18
C PHE A 282 9.73 -0.27 -8.58
N TYR A 283 9.19 0.48 -7.62
CA TYR A 283 7.81 0.40 -7.18
C TYR A 283 6.97 1.40 -7.97
N GLN A 284 5.93 0.92 -8.60
CA GLN A 284 4.95 1.71 -9.32
C GLN A 284 3.56 1.39 -8.78
N TYR A 285 2.70 2.39 -8.72
CA TYR A 285 1.34 2.25 -8.22
C TYR A 285 0.33 2.82 -9.22
N LEU A 286 -0.74 2.07 -9.51
CA LEU A 286 -1.81 2.51 -10.40
C LEU A 286 -3.17 2.24 -9.75
N SER A 287 -3.97 3.28 -9.54
CA SER A 287 -5.40 3.18 -9.21
C SER A 287 -6.21 3.37 -10.49
N LEU A 288 -7.17 2.48 -10.76
CA LEU A 288 -8.03 2.52 -11.95
C LEU A 288 -9.28 3.38 -11.76
#